data_d06d83f64dc0412bae08839c2f9e73fb
#
_entry.id   d06d83f64dc0412bae08839c2f9e73fb
#
_cell.length_a   1.000
_cell.length_b   1.000
_cell.length_c   1.000
_cell.angle_alpha   90.00
_cell.angle_beta   90.00
_cell.angle_gamma   90.00
#
_symmetry.space_group_name_H-M   'P 1'
#
loop_
_entity.id
_entity.type
_entity.pdbx_description
1 polymer ?
#
loop_
_entity_poly.entity_id
_entity_poly.type
_entity_poly.pdbx_seq_one_letter_code
_entity_poly.pdbx_strand_id
1 'polypeptide(L)'
;IDKNAIVPSTIAKELSLYIIIYSPMQMAADLPKHYKKHMEAFEFIKNVPVNWDDKIILNSKISEYLTIARKDSKSENWYVGGITDEKPREFELDFSFLDPDAEYDAKIYSDTEDTHWKNNPMEYKISSKTINAKSKFDIYIAPGGGFAIEIVKK
;
A
#
# COMPACT_ATOMS: atom_id res chain seq x y z
N ILE A 1 1.76 -15.75 23.72
CA ILE A 1 2.42 -15.00 22.61
C ILE A 1 3.70 -14.44 23.21
N ASP A 2 4.81 -14.81 22.63
CA ASP A 2 6.12 -14.31 23.04
C ASP A 2 6.14 -12.78 22.91
N LYS A 3 6.43 -12.08 24.00
CA LYS A 3 6.52 -10.61 24.02
C LYS A 3 7.62 -10.06 23.10
N ASN A 4 8.47 -10.93 22.57
CA ASN A 4 9.60 -10.61 21.69
C ASN A 4 9.34 -10.98 20.23
N ALA A 5 8.15 -11.47 19.86
CA ALA A 5 7.82 -11.73 18.47
C ALA A 5 7.67 -10.40 17.73
N ILE A 6 8.64 -10.06 16.88
CA ILE A 6 8.65 -8.88 16.03
C ILE A 6 8.42 -9.37 14.59
N VAL A 7 7.40 -8.83 13.93
CA VAL A 7 7.22 -8.98 12.49
C VAL A 7 8.25 -8.08 11.79
N PRO A 8 9.13 -8.62 10.93
CA PRO A 8 10.16 -7.83 10.24
C PRO A 8 9.55 -7.05 9.06
N SER A 9 8.68 -6.10 9.37
CA SER A 9 7.88 -5.36 8.39
C SER A 9 7.46 -4.01 8.95
N THR A 10 7.08 -3.07 8.08
CA THR A 10 6.49 -1.79 8.46
C THR A 10 4.97 -1.83 8.32
N ILE A 11 4.25 -0.92 8.99
CA ILE A 11 2.78 -0.82 8.83
C ILE A 11 2.40 -0.59 7.36
N ALA A 12 3.08 0.29 6.66
CA ALA A 12 2.77 0.57 5.26
C ALA A 12 2.99 -0.67 4.36
N LYS A 13 4.02 -1.49 4.64
CA LYS A 13 4.21 -2.79 3.96
C LYS A 13 3.08 -3.76 4.28
N GLU A 14 2.69 -3.91 5.54
CA GLU A 14 1.58 -4.80 5.93
C GLU A 14 0.27 -4.41 5.22
N LEU A 15 -0.03 -3.12 5.07
CA LEU A 15 -1.17 -2.66 4.29
C LEU A 15 -1.03 -3.02 2.81
N SER A 16 0.17 -2.88 2.23
CA SER A 16 0.41 -3.20 0.83
C SER A 16 0.23 -4.69 0.51
N LEU A 17 0.47 -5.58 1.47
CA LEU A 17 0.30 -7.02 1.28
C LEU A 17 -1.15 -7.40 0.98
N TYR A 18 -2.14 -6.65 1.45
CA TYR A 18 -3.56 -6.85 1.08
C TYR A 18 -3.82 -6.63 -0.42
N ILE A 19 -2.98 -5.85 -1.09
CA ILE A 19 -3.06 -5.63 -2.53
C ILE A 19 -2.18 -6.64 -3.28
N ILE A 20 -0.96 -6.88 -2.81
CA ILE A 20 0.06 -7.68 -3.49
C ILE A 20 -0.28 -9.16 -3.46
N ILE A 21 -0.65 -9.68 -2.29
CA ILE A 21 -0.99 -11.08 -2.12
C ILE A 21 -2.47 -11.28 -2.47
N TYR A 22 -2.73 -11.89 -3.63
CA TYR A 22 -4.10 -12.24 -3.99
C TYR A 22 -4.63 -13.34 -3.06
N SER A 23 -5.72 -13.01 -2.37
CA SER A 23 -6.50 -13.98 -1.62
C SER A 23 -7.97 -13.54 -1.60
N PRO A 24 -8.92 -14.42 -1.94
CA PRO A 24 -10.35 -14.11 -1.82
C PRO A 24 -10.81 -14.01 -0.35
N MET A 25 -9.97 -14.44 0.59
CA MET A 25 -10.18 -14.30 2.03
C MET A 25 -8.97 -13.58 2.62
N GLN A 26 -9.19 -12.38 3.12
CA GLN A 26 -8.18 -11.59 3.85
C GLN A 26 -8.48 -11.68 5.35
N MET A 27 -7.44 -11.87 6.14
CA MET A 27 -7.55 -11.97 7.60
C MET A 27 -6.75 -10.88 8.28
N ALA A 28 -7.41 -10.13 9.16
CA ALA A 28 -6.74 -9.21 10.07
C ALA A 28 -6.36 -9.97 11.35
N ALA A 29 -5.07 -10.18 11.56
CA ALA A 29 -4.54 -11.15 12.54
C ALA A 29 -4.33 -10.58 13.94
N ASP A 30 -5.06 -9.53 14.37
CA ASP A 30 -4.89 -8.92 15.69
C ASP A 30 -6.23 -8.68 16.40
N LEU A 31 -6.17 -8.32 17.67
CA LEU A 31 -7.35 -8.02 18.47
C LEU A 31 -7.91 -6.64 18.15
N PRO A 32 -9.24 -6.44 18.17
CA PRO A 32 -9.88 -5.15 17.86
C PRO A 32 -9.34 -3.96 18.65
N LYS A 33 -8.90 -4.18 19.89
CA LYS A 33 -8.32 -3.14 20.75
C LYS A 33 -6.99 -2.57 20.21
N HIS A 34 -6.23 -3.37 19.45
CA HIS A 34 -4.97 -2.93 18.86
C HIS A 34 -5.23 -2.10 17.61
N TYR A 35 -6.18 -2.50 16.76
CA TYR A 35 -6.60 -1.72 15.61
C TYR A 35 -7.17 -0.34 15.96
N LYS A 36 -7.82 -0.20 17.14
CA LYS A 36 -8.32 1.09 17.63
C LYS A 36 -7.23 2.15 17.83
N LYS A 37 -5.98 1.75 17.96
CA LYS A 37 -4.84 2.67 18.09
C LYS A 37 -4.38 3.24 16.74
N HIS A 38 -4.72 2.56 15.62
CA HIS A 38 -4.34 2.90 14.26
C HIS A 38 -5.56 2.85 13.34
N MET A 39 -6.62 3.57 13.72
CA MET A 39 -7.92 3.50 13.03
C MET A 39 -7.84 3.85 11.55
N GLU A 40 -6.98 4.79 11.16
CA GLU A 40 -6.85 5.19 9.76
C GLU A 40 -6.22 4.07 8.91
N ALA A 41 -5.22 3.36 9.42
CA ALA A 41 -4.66 2.17 8.78
C ALA A 41 -5.69 1.02 8.74
N PHE A 42 -6.47 0.87 9.80
CA PHE A 42 -7.53 -0.14 9.85
C PHE A 42 -8.68 0.16 8.87
N GLU A 43 -8.96 1.42 8.60
CA GLU A 43 -9.94 1.79 7.56
C GLU A 43 -9.52 1.31 6.17
N PHE A 44 -8.24 1.41 5.84
CA PHE A 44 -7.73 0.82 4.60
C PHE A 44 -8.04 -0.68 4.52
N ILE A 45 -7.77 -1.45 5.60
CA ILE A 45 -8.04 -2.90 5.63
C ILE A 45 -9.53 -3.21 5.43
N LYS A 46 -10.43 -2.37 5.93
CA LYS A 46 -11.88 -2.54 5.72
C LYS A 46 -12.33 -2.24 4.29
N ASN A 47 -11.65 -1.32 3.63
CA ASN A 47 -12.02 -0.81 2.30
C ASN A 47 -11.40 -1.61 1.17
N VAL A 48 -10.19 -2.16 1.37
CA VAL A 48 -9.48 -2.89 0.32
C VAL A 48 -10.29 -4.09 -0.15
N PRO A 49 -10.55 -4.22 -1.48
CA PRO A 49 -11.31 -5.35 -2.01
C PRO A 49 -10.49 -6.64 -1.98
N VAL A 50 -11.19 -7.77 -2.07
CA VAL A 50 -10.58 -9.11 -2.15
C VAL A 50 -10.64 -9.70 -3.56
N ASN A 51 -11.42 -9.09 -4.46
CA ASN A 51 -11.56 -9.50 -5.85
C ASN A 51 -11.14 -8.37 -6.78
N TRP A 52 -10.38 -8.71 -7.79
CA TRP A 52 -9.74 -7.79 -8.71
C TRP A 52 -10.13 -8.11 -10.15
N ASP A 53 -10.44 -7.07 -10.91
CA ASP A 53 -10.81 -7.18 -12.33
C ASP A 53 -9.56 -7.12 -13.22
N ASP A 54 -8.58 -6.28 -12.84
CA ASP A 54 -7.33 -6.10 -13.59
C ASP A 54 -6.12 -5.97 -12.66
N LYS A 55 -4.94 -6.18 -13.22
CA LYS A 55 -3.65 -6.02 -12.53
C LYS A 55 -2.56 -5.52 -13.48
N ILE A 56 -1.76 -4.58 -13.02
CA ILE A 56 -0.65 -4.01 -13.77
C ILE A 56 0.59 -4.00 -12.87
N ILE A 57 1.68 -4.58 -13.33
CA ILE A 57 2.98 -4.49 -12.64
C ILE A 57 3.64 -3.19 -13.08
N LEU A 58 3.82 -2.27 -12.14
CA LEU A 58 4.44 -0.97 -12.40
C LEU A 58 5.96 -1.05 -12.35
N ASN A 59 6.49 -1.67 -11.30
CA ASN A 59 7.92 -1.88 -11.11
C ASN A 59 8.15 -3.24 -10.45
N SER A 60 9.15 -3.99 -10.90
CA SER A 60 9.48 -5.26 -10.28
C SER A 60 10.93 -5.69 -10.52
N LYS A 61 11.50 -6.32 -9.50
CA LYS A 61 12.73 -7.11 -9.60
C LYS A 61 12.62 -8.28 -8.65
N ILE A 62 12.77 -9.48 -9.17
CA ILE A 62 12.63 -10.72 -8.39
C ILE A 62 13.54 -10.68 -7.15
N SER A 63 13.01 -11.02 -6.01
CA SER A 63 13.63 -11.02 -4.68
C SER A 63 14.01 -9.65 -4.12
N GLU A 64 13.73 -8.55 -4.80
CA GLU A 64 14.10 -7.22 -4.33
C GLU A 64 12.89 -6.32 -4.08
N TYR A 65 12.01 -6.15 -5.08
CA TYR A 65 10.85 -5.25 -4.95
C TYR A 65 9.74 -5.59 -5.93
N LEU A 66 8.54 -5.17 -5.57
CA LEU A 66 7.36 -5.26 -6.43
C LEU A 66 6.44 -4.05 -6.16
N THR A 67 5.98 -3.42 -7.24
CA THR A 67 4.89 -2.45 -7.22
C THR A 67 3.81 -2.89 -8.21
N ILE A 68 2.59 -3.05 -7.74
CA ILE A 68 1.45 -3.53 -8.52
C ILE A 68 0.23 -2.61 -8.33
N ALA A 69 -0.46 -2.30 -9.42
CA ALA A 69 -1.78 -1.70 -9.42
C ALA A 69 -2.85 -2.77 -9.66
N ARG A 70 -3.97 -2.71 -8.94
CA ARG A 70 -5.11 -3.60 -9.12
C ARG A 70 -6.41 -2.81 -9.19
N LYS A 71 -7.28 -3.17 -10.13
CA LYS A 71 -8.62 -2.60 -10.27
C LYS A 71 -9.62 -3.42 -9.45
N ASP A 72 -10.45 -2.74 -8.69
CA ASP A 72 -11.56 -3.39 -7.97
C ASP A 72 -12.56 -3.98 -8.98
N SER A 73 -13.02 -5.20 -8.72
CA SER A 73 -14.00 -5.89 -9.58
C SER A 73 -15.43 -5.34 -9.46
N LYS A 74 -15.70 -4.46 -8.50
CA LYS A 74 -17.05 -3.93 -8.21
C LYS A 74 -17.17 -2.42 -8.41
N SER A 75 -16.06 -1.75 -8.70
CA SER A 75 -16.02 -0.30 -8.88
C SER A 75 -14.96 0.11 -9.90
N GLU A 76 -14.87 1.40 -10.20
CA GLU A 76 -13.81 1.96 -11.03
C GLU A 76 -12.56 2.37 -10.20
N ASN A 77 -12.50 1.94 -8.94
CA ASN A 77 -11.41 2.24 -8.05
C ASN A 77 -10.18 1.37 -8.31
N TRP A 78 -9.02 1.93 -8.03
CA TRP A 78 -7.76 1.24 -8.13
C TRP A 78 -7.03 1.23 -6.78
N TYR A 79 -6.18 0.24 -6.61
CA TYR A 79 -5.34 0.09 -5.43
C TYR A 79 -3.91 -0.19 -5.88
N VAL A 80 -2.94 0.54 -5.33
CA VAL A 80 -1.52 0.34 -5.64
C VAL A 80 -0.78 -0.08 -4.40
N GLY A 81 -0.09 -1.20 -4.46
CA GLY A 81 0.78 -1.70 -3.39
C GLY A 81 2.23 -1.81 -3.84
N GLY A 82 3.16 -1.40 -2.98
CA GLY A 82 4.58 -1.54 -3.20
C GLY A 82 5.31 -2.09 -1.99
N ILE A 83 6.29 -2.96 -2.21
CA ILE A 83 7.16 -3.54 -1.17
C ILE A 83 8.60 -3.57 -1.63
N THR A 84 9.53 -3.55 -0.67
CA THR A 84 10.96 -3.72 -0.91
C THR A 84 11.59 -4.74 0.05
N ASP A 85 12.81 -5.19 -0.29
CA ASP A 85 13.73 -5.93 0.58
C ASP A 85 14.31 -5.02 1.69
N GLU A 86 15.45 -5.37 2.28
CA GLU A 86 16.11 -4.60 3.35
C GLU A 86 16.71 -3.28 2.87
N LYS A 87 16.64 -2.96 1.57
CA LYS A 87 17.19 -1.72 1.02
C LYS A 87 16.09 -0.69 0.82
N PRO A 88 16.32 0.58 1.21
CA PRO A 88 15.40 1.65 0.89
C PRO A 88 15.36 1.89 -0.62
N ARG A 89 14.23 2.33 -1.14
CA ARG A 89 14.05 2.66 -2.55
C ARG A 89 13.15 3.86 -2.73
N GLU A 90 13.29 4.48 -3.89
CA GLU A 90 12.40 5.51 -4.36
C GLU A 90 11.94 5.15 -5.78
N PHE A 91 10.66 5.27 -6.06
CA PHE A 91 10.08 4.97 -7.35
C PHE A 91 9.22 6.13 -7.83
N GLU A 92 9.37 6.53 -9.09
CA GLU A 92 8.35 7.32 -9.79
C GLU A 92 7.15 6.40 -10.09
N LEU A 93 5.99 6.78 -9.58
CA LEU A 93 4.73 6.13 -9.92
C LEU A 93 4.08 6.89 -11.09
N ASP A 94 3.76 6.14 -12.15
CA ASP A 94 3.06 6.63 -13.33
C ASP A 94 1.62 6.09 -13.30
N PHE A 95 0.64 6.98 -13.39
CA PHE A 95 -0.78 6.66 -13.32
C PHE A 95 -1.47 6.61 -14.69
N SER A 96 -0.72 6.42 -15.77
CA SER A 96 -1.23 6.33 -17.14
C SER A 96 -2.23 5.20 -17.40
N PHE A 97 -2.35 4.26 -16.45
CA PHE A 97 -3.35 3.20 -16.47
C PHE A 97 -4.76 3.65 -16.05
N LEU A 98 -4.92 4.84 -15.46
CA LEU A 98 -6.21 5.40 -15.10
C LEU A 98 -6.96 5.89 -16.35
N ASP A 99 -8.27 6.02 -16.22
CA ASP A 99 -9.12 6.61 -17.26
C ASP A 99 -8.65 8.07 -17.56
N PRO A 100 -8.29 8.39 -18.82
CA PRO A 100 -7.75 9.70 -19.18
C PRO A 100 -8.73 10.86 -18.99
N ASP A 101 -10.03 10.57 -18.96
CA ASP A 101 -11.10 11.57 -18.84
C ASP A 101 -11.63 11.72 -17.41
N ALA A 102 -10.99 11.04 -16.43
CA ALA A 102 -11.43 11.03 -15.05
C ALA A 102 -10.38 11.61 -14.09
N GLU A 103 -10.87 12.12 -12.96
CA GLU A 103 -10.07 12.47 -11.78
C GLU A 103 -10.33 11.47 -10.66
N TYR A 104 -9.32 11.30 -9.83
CA TYR A 104 -9.34 10.37 -8.70
C TYR A 104 -8.79 11.02 -7.44
N ASP A 105 -9.34 10.65 -6.30
CA ASP A 105 -8.76 10.95 -5.00
C ASP A 105 -7.89 9.78 -4.55
N ALA A 106 -6.59 10.03 -4.40
CA ALA A 106 -5.62 9.04 -3.94
C ALA A 106 -5.30 9.27 -2.46
N LYS A 107 -5.58 8.28 -1.62
CA LYS A 107 -5.15 8.23 -0.22
C LYS A 107 -3.95 7.32 -0.10
N ILE A 108 -2.82 7.87 0.35
CA ILE A 108 -1.50 7.26 0.31
C ILE A 108 -1.06 6.95 1.73
N TYR A 109 -0.75 5.69 2.00
CA TYR A 109 -0.16 5.17 3.23
C TYR A 109 1.27 4.77 2.92
N SER A 110 2.27 5.49 3.41
CA SER A 110 3.67 5.27 3.06
C SER A 110 4.59 5.35 4.26
N ASP A 111 5.73 4.70 4.14
CA ASP A 111 6.85 4.89 5.06
C ASP A 111 7.33 6.34 5.04
N THR A 112 8.04 6.73 6.08
CA THR A 112 8.78 7.99 6.20
C THR A 112 10.29 7.70 6.16
N GLU A 113 11.13 8.74 6.12
CA GLU A 113 12.58 8.57 6.20
C GLU A 113 13.05 7.97 7.53
N ASP A 114 12.27 8.18 8.60
CA ASP A 114 12.53 7.62 9.93
C ASP A 114 12.02 6.19 10.11
N THR A 115 11.24 5.68 9.16
CA THR A 115 10.69 4.32 9.21
C THR A 115 11.80 3.28 8.97
N HIS A 116 11.76 2.19 9.74
CA HIS A 116 12.69 1.07 9.54
C HIS A 116 12.09 -0.21 10.15
N TRP A 117 12.07 -1.30 9.40
CA TRP A 117 11.43 -2.57 9.79
C TRP A 117 11.86 -3.10 11.17
N LYS A 118 13.08 -2.78 11.63
CA LYS A 118 13.63 -3.28 12.91
C LYS A 118 13.53 -2.25 14.04
N ASN A 119 13.86 -0.99 13.75
CA ASN A 119 14.06 0.01 14.80
C ASN A 119 12.85 0.93 14.97
N ASN A 120 12.07 1.15 13.91
CA ASN A 120 10.90 2.03 13.93
C ASN A 120 9.80 1.54 12.95
N PRO A 121 9.25 0.32 13.13
CA PRO A 121 8.32 -0.28 12.17
C PRO A 121 6.91 0.33 12.19
N MET A 122 6.57 1.05 13.26
CA MET A 122 5.24 1.60 13.45
C MET A 122 5.06 3.00 12.87
N GLU A 123 6.15 3.62 12.41
CA GLU A 123 6.12 4.94 11.81
C GLU A 123 5.62 4.86 10.36
N TYR A 124 4.66 5.69 10.02
CA TYR A 124 4.12 5.85 8.66
C TYR A 124 3.42 7.20 8.55
N LYS A 125 3.20 7.66 7.34
CA LYS A 125 2.42 8.86 7.04
C LYS A 125 1.22 8.54 6.16
N ILE A 126 0.17 9.35 6.32
CA ILE A 126 -0.99 9.35 5.44
C ILE A 126 -1.05 10.70 4.74
N SER A 127 -1.22 10.67 3.43
CA SER A 127 -1.41 11.87 2.62
C SER A 127 -2.48 11.63 1.56
N SER A 128 -3.06 12.72 1.06
CA SER A 128 -4.07 12.66 0.00
C SER A 128 -3.68 13.57 -1.15
N LYS A 129 -3.95 13.12 -2.38
CA LYS A 129 -3.73 13.87 -3.61
C LYS A 129 -4.88 13.64 -4.57
N THR A 130 -5.28 14.66 -5.33
CA THR A 130 -6.08 14.45 -6.53
C THR A 130 -5.14 14.12 -7.68
N ILE A 131 -5.40 13.03 -8.40
CA ILE A 131 -4.60 12.52 -9.51
C ILE A 131 -5.45 12.20 -10.73
N ASN A 132 -4.82 12.07 -11.87
CA ASN A 132 -5.39 11.61 -13.13
C ASN A 132 -4.36 10.78 -13.92
N ALA A 133 -4.71 10.35 -15.12
CA ALA A 133 -3.85 9.54 -15.99
C ALA A 133 -2.51 10.21 -16.40
N LYS A 134 -2.36 11.53 -16.22
CA LYS A 134 -1.11 12.26 -16.52
C LYS A 134 -0.25 12.50 -15.28
N SER A 135 -0.74 12.11 -14.11
CA SER A 135 -0.05 12.34 -12.85
C SER A 135 1.15 11.41 -12.70
N LYS A 136 2.22 11.96 -12.15
CA LYS A 136 3.41 11.22 -11.73
C LYS A 136 3.91 11.79 -10.42
N PHE A 137 4.42 10.96 -9.53
CA PHE A 137 5.12 11.39 -8.33
C PHE A 137 6.03 10.31 -7.77
N ASP A 138 7.07 10.75 -7.07
CA ASP A 138 7.98 9.84 -6.38
C ASP A 138 7.41 9.38 -5.05
N ILE A 139 7.67 8.12 -4.71
CA ILE A 139 7.34 7.51 -3.44
C ILE A 139 8.55 6.82 -2.84
N TYR A 140 8.84 7.15 -1.59
CA TYR A 140 9.90 6.54 -0.81
C TYR A 140 9.38 5.28 -0.10
N ILE A 141 10.22 4.25 -0.07
CA ILE A 141 10.01 3.01 0.68
C ILE A 141 11.21 2.80 1.59
N ALA A 142 10.96 2.67 2.88
CA ALA A 142 11.98 2.42 3.89
C ALA A 142 12.58 1.00 3.77
N PRO A 143 13.74 0.73 4.40
CA PRO A 143 14.27 -0.63 4.49
C PRO A 143 13.23 -1.61 5.03
N GLY A 144 12.98 -2.70 4.30
CA GLY A 144 11.97 -3.71 4.67
C GLY A 144 10.52 -3.20 4.64
N GLY A 145 10.30 -2.07 4.01
CA GLY A 145 9.05 -1.32 4.02
C GLY A 145 8.17 -1.47 2.79
N GLY A 146 7.22 -0.55 2.67
CA GLY A 146 6.25 -0.53 1.58
C GLY A 146 5.36 0.72 1.57
N PHE A 147 4.38 0.68 0.69
CA PHE A 147 3.29 1.67 0.64
C PHE A 147 2.01 1.06 0.10
N ALA A 148 0.89 1.64 0.46
CA ALA A 148 -0.41 1.30 -0.10
C ALA A 148 -1.15 2.58 -0.51
N ILE A 149 -1.83 2.55 -1.65
CA ILE A 149 -2.62 3.67 -2.17
C ILE A 149 -4.01 3.17 -2.50
N GLU A 150 -5.02 3.84 -1.96
CA GLU A 150 -6.41 3.71 -2.36
C GLU A 150 -6.74 4.85 -3.33
N ILE A 151 -7.23 4.54 -4.53
CA ILE A 151 -7.51 5.48 -5.62
C ILE A 151 -8.99 5.40 -5.97
N VAL A 152 -9.75 6.40 -5.56
CA VAL A 152 -11.22 6.44 -5.70
C VAL A 152 -11.57 7.40 -6.83
N LYS A 153 -12.36 6.92 -7.80
CA LYS A 153 -12.86 7.74 -8.91
C LYS A 153 -13.86 8.79 -8.37
N LYS A 154 -13.72 10.03 -8.83
CA LYS A 154 -14.66 11.13 -8.52
C LYS A 154 -15.94 11.04 -9.32
#